data_281c9464a86df1fbf544124d489a5685
#
_entry.id   281c9464a86df1fbf544124d489a5685
#
_cell.length_a   1.000
_cell.length_b   1.000
_cell.length_c   1.000
_cell.angle_alpha   90.00
_cell.angle_beta   90.00
_cell.angle_gamma   90.00
#
_symmetry.space_group_name_H-M   'P 1'
#
loop_
_entity.id
_entity.type
_entity.pdbx_description
1 polymer ?
#
loop_
_entity_poly.entity_id
_entity_poly.type
_entity_poly.pdbx_seq_one_letter_code
_entity_poly.pdbx_strand_id
1 'polypeptide(L)'
;MTSTQSPLIILDRDGVINHDSDRYIKSPDEWLPIEGSLEAIARLTHAGWSVAVATNQSGIERGLFDINVLHAIHNKMMNAVAEKGGRIDGVFFCPHTANTACSCRKPSPGLLKILAADSAGRSTRRPSWATPCVTSRREQLLNAISGLLRRGRA
;
A
#
# COMPACT_ATOMS: atom_id res chain seq x y z
N MET A 1 27.84 13.13 3.85
CA MET A 1 27.30 11.79 3.55
C MET A 1 25.89 11.96 3.02
N THR A 2 25.72 11.83 1.73
CA THR A 2 24.39 11.90 1.10
C THR A 2 23.62 10.63 1.47
N SER A 3 22.61 10.77 2.32
CA SER A 3 21.64 9.71 2.57
C SER A 3 20.91 9.41 1.26
N THR A 4 21.36 8.39 0.55
CA THR A 4 20.65 7.86 -0.62
C THR A 4 19.38 7.19 -0.14
N GLN A 5 18.29 7.95 -0.07
CA GLN A 5 16.97 7.35 0.18
C GLN A 5 16.66 6.38 -0.96
N SER A 6 16.32 5.14 -0.61
CA SER A 6 15.85 4.16 -1.57
C SER A 6 14.64 4.71 -2.33
N PRO A 7 14.56 4.54 -3.65
CA PRO A 7 13.38 4.93 -4.40
C PRO A 7 12.16 4.16 -3.89
N LEU A 8 11.00 4.81 -3.88
CA LEU A 8 9.74 4.25 -3.40
C LEU A 8 8.78 4.04 -4.56
N ILE A 9 8.20 2.87 -4.64
CA ILE A 9 7.06 2.58 -5.50
C ILE A 9 5.82 2.30 -4.66
N ILE A 10 4.68 2.82 -5.09
CA ILE A 10 3.39 2.63 -4.45
C ILE A 10 2.50 1.86 -5.42
N LEU A 11 2.03 0.71 -4.98
CA LEU A 11 1.18 -0.18 -5.77
C LEU A 11 -0.23 -0.22 -5.19
N ASP A 12 -1.22 -0.37 -6.05
CA ASP A 12 -2.54 -0.82 -5.63
C ASP A 12 -2.49 -2.33 -5.33
N ARG A 13 -3.46 -2.83 -4.57
CA ARG A 13 -3.58 -4.26 -4.28
C ARG A 13 -4.43 -4.97 -5.33
N ASP A 14 -5.72 -4.66 -5.32
CA ASP A 14 -6.71 -5.32 -6.18
C ASP A 14 -6.55 -4.88 -7.64
N GLY A 15 -6.44 -5.82 -8.55
CA GLY A 15 -6.20 -5.58 -9.97
C GLY A 15 -4.74 -5.27 -10.36
N VAL A 16 -3.81 -5.23 -9.38
CA VAL A 16 -2.37 -5.00 -9.60
C VAL A 16 -1.52 -6.15 -9.03
N ILE A 17 -1.70 -6.47 -7.75
CA ILE A 17 -0.98 -7.58 -7.09
C ILE A 17 -1.80 -8.86 -7.17
N ASN A 18 -3.11 -8.77 -6.92
CA ASN A 18 -4.05 -9.88 -6.99
C ASN A 18 -5.21 -9.57 -7.93
N HIS A 19 -5.87 -10.63 -8.38
CA HIS A 19 -7.10 -10.50 -9.16
C HIS A 19 -8.14 -9.70 -8.37
N ASP A 20 -8.79 -8.75 -9.04
CA ASP A 20 -9.88 -7.97 -8.46
C ASP A 20 -11.18 -8.80 -8.45
N SER A 21 -12.13 -8.42 -7.61
CA SER A 21 -13.44 -9.06 -7.50
C SER A 21 -14.55 -8.04 -7.21
N ASP A 22 -15.58 -8.06 -8.02
CA ASP A 22 -16.80 -7.25 -7.80
C ASP A 22 -17.51 -7.63 -6.49
N ARG A 23 -17.19 -8.82 -5.95
CA ARG A 23 -17.75 -9.34 -4.69
C ARG A 23 -16.83 -9.11 -3.50
N TYR A 24 -15.76 -8.32 -3.66
CA TYR A 24 -14.70 -8.11 -2.68
C TYR A 24 -13.85 -9.36 -2.42
N ILE A 25 -12.66 -9.17 -1.89
CA ILE A 25 -11.83 -10.23 -1.33
C ILE A 25 -12.10 -10.28 0.17
N LYS A 26 -12.85 -11.28 0.62
CA LYS A 26 -13.42 -11.38 1.98
C LYS A 26 -12.73 -12.39 2.88
N SER A 27 -11.78 -13.13 2.32
CA SER A 27 -11.00 -14.12 3.07
C SER A 27 -9.61 -14.30 2.44
N PRO A 28 -8.64 -14.83 3.17
CA PRO A 28 -7.34 -15.20 2.60
C PRO A 28 -7.47 -16.18 1.42
N ASP A 29 -8.45 -17.09 1.44
CA ASP A 29 -8.65 -18.09 0.39
C ASP A 29 -9.10 -17.46 -0.94
N GLU A 30 -9.81 -16.34 -0.88
CA GLU A 30 -10.25 -15.59 -2.06
C GLU A 30 -9.12 -14.72 -2.65
N TRP A 31 -8.01 -14.53 -1.94
CA TRP A 31 -6.88 -13.75 -2.43
C TRP A 31 -5.99 -14.60 -3.33
N LEU A 32 -5.98 -14.27 -4.61
CA LEU A 32 -5.22 -14.97 -5.65
C LEU A 32 -4.31 -13.97 -6.38
N PRO A 33 -2.97 -14.16 -6.37
CA PRO A 33 -2.04 -13.26 -7.04
C PRO A 33 -2.21 -13.30 -8.55
N ILE A 34 -2.00 -12.16 -9.20
CA ILE A 34 -1.85 -12.09 -10.66
C ILE A 34 -0.50 -12.69 -11.03
N GLU A 35 -0.48 -13.49 -12.08
CA GLU A 35 0.74 -14.12 -12.58
C GLU A 35 1.83 -13.06 -12.85
N GLY A 36 3.02 -13.30 -12.33
CA GLY A 36 4.18 -12.41 -12.49
C GLY A 36 4.20 -11.20 -11.54
N SER A 37 3.11 -10.91 -10.80
CA SER A 37 3.07 -9.74 -9.91
C SER A 37 4.03 -9.87 -8.72
N LEU A 38 4.11 -11.04 -8.12
CA LEU A 38 4.99 -11.32 -6.99
C LEU A 38 6.47 -11.28 -7.40
N GLU A 39 6.78 -11.84 -8.56
CA GLU A 39 8.11 -11.82 -9.16
C GLU A 39 8.54 -10.39 -9.53
N ALA A 40 7.61 -9.56 -10.00
CA ALA A 40 7.88 -8.16 -10.29
C ALA A 40 8.24 -7.38 -9.02
N ILE A 41 7.52 -7.62 -7.91
CA ILE A 41 7.82 -7.02 -6.60
C ILE A 41 9.20 -7.51 -6.11
N ALA A 42 9.52 -8.78 -6.26
CA ALA A 42 10.83 -9.30 -5.91
C ALA A 42 11.95 -8.62 -6.68
N ARG A 43 11.78 -8.41 -7.98
CA ARG A 43 12.76 -7.68 -8.81
C ARG A 43 12.93 -6.23 -8.37
N LEU A 44 11.86 -5.53 -8.03
CA LEU A 44 11.91 -4.17 -7.47
C LEU A 44 12.69 -4.14 -6.16
N THR A 45 12.40 -5.08 -5.26
CA THR A 45 13.12 -5.21 -3.99
C THR A 45 14.62 -5.43 -4.20
N HIS A 46 15.00 -6.33 -5.10
CA HIS A 46 16.41 -6.62 -5.41
C HIS A 46 17.11 -5.45 -6.11
N ALA A 47 16.37 -4.62 -6.83
CA ALA A 47 16.89 -3.37 -7.41
C ALA A 47 16.99 -2.21 -6.40
N GLY A 48 16.71 -2.45 -5.13
CA GLY A 48 16.84 -1.46 -4.05
C GLY A 48 15.64 -0.55 -3.87
N TRP A 49 14.49 -0.87 -4.48
CA TRP A 49 13.25 -0.12 -4.31
C TRP A 49 12.57 -0.49 -2.98
N SER A 50 12.01 0.52 -2.32
CA SER A 50 11.00 0.31 -1.29
C SER A 50 9.64 0.14 -1.95
N VAL A 51 8.88 -0.86 -1.51
CA VAL A 51 7.56 -1.17 -2.07
C VAL A 51 6.50 -0.93 -1.00
N ALA A 52 5.53 -0.10 -1.29
CA ALA A 52 4.36 0.12 -0.44
C ALA A 52 3.07 -0.17 -1.21
N VAL A 53 2.05 -0.57 -0.48
CA VAL A 53 0.71 -0.82 -1.02
C VAL A 53 -0.26 0.22 -0.48
N ALA A 54 -1.07 0.82 -1.35
CA ALA A 54 -2.15 1.73 -1.00
C ALA A 54 -3.46 1.26 -1.64
N THR A 55 -4.41 0.81 -0.83
CA THR A 55 -5.62 0.14 -1.31
C THR A 55 -6.90 0.67 -0.67
N ASN A 56 -7.99 0.74 -1.43
CA ASN A 56 -9.34 0.99 -0.90
C ASN A 56 -9.98 -0.34 -0.50
N GLN A 57 -10.46 -0.43 0.74
CA GLN A 57 -11.05 -1.65 1.32
C GLN A 57 -12.40 -1.36 1.96
N SER A 58 -13.35 -0.88 1.17
CA SER A 58 -14.68 -0.49 1.64
C SER A 58 -15.56 -1.65 2.14
N GLY A 59 -15.15 -2.88 1.91
CA GLY A 59 -15.81 -4.06 2.48
C GLY A 59 -15.86 -4.04 4.01
N ILE A 60 -14.92 -3.36 4.67
CA ILE A 60 -14.93 -3.19 6.14
C ILE A 60 -16.12 -2.34 6.56
N GLU A 61 -16.28 -1.14 6.01
CA GLU A 61 -17.41 -0.26 6.35
C GLU A 61 -18.76 -0.89 5.96
N ARG A 62 -18.77 -1.69 4.91
CA ARG A 62 -19.96 -2.45 4.48
C ARG A 62 -20.29 -3.66 5.37
N GLY A 63 -19.43 -3.98 6.33
CA GLY A 63 -19.62 -5.12 7.21
C GLY A 63 -19.41 -6.49 6.56
N LEU A 64 -18.74 -6.56 5.41
CA LEU A 64 -18.49 -7.81 4.69
C LEU A 64 -17.36 -8.64 5.32
N PHE A 65 -16.40 -7.97 5.95
CA PHE A 65 -15.31 -8.55 6.73
C PHE A 65 -14.76 -7.50 7.70
N ASP A 66 -14.07 -7.95 8.72
CA ASP A 66 -13.47 -7.08 9.73
C ASP A 66 -11.97 -6.83 9.47
N ILE A 67 -11.38 -5.99 10.33
CA ILE A 67 -9.96 -5.64 10.25
C ILE A 67 -9.04 -6.86 10.43
N ASN A 68 -9.42 -7.84 11.24
CA ASN A 68 -8.62 -9.04 11.47
C ASN A 68 -8.56 -9.91 10.22
N VAL A 69 -9.66 -10.02 9.50
CA VAL A 69 -9.71 -10.71 8.20
C VAL A 69 -8.84 -9.98 7.18
N LEU A 70 -8.90 -8.64 7.11
CA LEU A 70 -8.04 -7.87 6.23
C LEU A 70 -6.56 -8.09 6.56
N HIS A 71 -6.19 -8.11 7.82
CA HIS A 71 -4.82 -8.42 8.24
C HIS A 71 -4.38 -9.82 7.81
N ALA A 72 -5.27 -10.81 7.93
CA ALA A 72 -4.98 -12.17 7.46
C ALA A 72 -4.73 -12.23 5.94
N ILE A 73 -5.52 -11.50 5.16
CA ILE A 73 -5.33 -11.35 3.71
C ILE A 73 -3.97 -10.70 3.41
N HIS A 74 -3.65 -9.60 4.10
CA HIS A 74 -2.38 -8.89 3.90
C HIS A 74 -1.17 -9.73 4.34
N ASN A 75 -1.30 -10.50 5.42
CA ASN A 75 -0.24 -11.44 5.84
C ASN A 75 0.00 -12.52 4.78
N LYS A 76 -1.05 -13.08 4.19
CA LYS A 76 -0.92 -14.02 3.07
C LYS A 76 -0.19 -13.38 1.88
N MET A 77 -0.57 -12.16 1.51
CA MET A 77 0.08 -11.40 0.44
C MET A 77 1.58 -11.19 0.73
N MET A 78 1.92 -10.70 1.93
CA MET A 78 3.31 -10.43 2.31
C MET A 78 4.15 -11.72 2.34
N ASN A 79 3.59 -12.82 2.84
CA ASN A 79 4.27 -14.12 2.84
C ASN A 79 4.50 -14.63 1.42
N ALA A 80 3.51 -14.53 0.53
CA ALA A 80 3.65 -14.92 -0.86
C ALA A 80 4.74 -14.10 -1.60
N VAL A 81 4.82 -12.81 -1.32
CA VAL A 81 5.90 -11.95 -1.85
C VAL A 81 7.26 -12.37 -1.29
N ALA A 82 7.35 -12.66 0.01
CA ALA A 82 8.58 -13.10 0.65
C ALA A 82 9.08 -14.44 0.11
N GLU A 83 8.19 -15.39 -0.19
CA GLU A 83 8.51 -16.67 -0.84
C GLU A 83 9.17 -16.50 -2.22
N LYS A 84 8.88 -15.40 -2.92
CA LYS A 84 9.52 -15.01 -4.18
C LYS A 84 10.80 -14.20 -3.99
N GLY A 85 11.21 -13.94 -2.75
CA GLY A 85 12.39 -13.14 -2.42
C GLY A 85 12.13 -11.63 -2.45
N GLY A 86 10.88 -11.20 -2.47
CA GLY A 86 10.47 -9.80 -2.41
C GLY A 86 10.13 -9.33 -1.01
N ARG A 87 9.83 -8.03 -0.90
CA ARG A 87 9.40 -7.41 0.35
C ARG A 87 8.40 -6.30 0.07
N ILE A 88 7.37 -6.23 0.91
CA ILE A 88 6.47 -5.07 1.01
C ILE A 88 6.82 -4.34 2.31
N ASP A 89 7.19 -3.07 2.21
CA ASP A 89 7.65 -2.25 3.34
C ASP A 89 6.50 -1.66 4.14
N GLY A 90 5.31 -1.54 3.56
CA GLY A 90 4.12 -1.08 4.25
C GLY A 90 2.85 -1.29 3.44
N VAL A 91 1.74 -1.51 4.14
CA VAL A 91 0.40 -1.63 3.54
C VAL A 91 -0.52 -0.59 4.18
N PHE A 92 -1.09 0.27 3.37
CA PHE A 92 -1.97 1.37 3.77
C PHE A 92 -3.33 1.16 3.11
N PHE A 93 -4.39 1.31 3.89
CA PHE A 93 -5.74 1.08 3.35
C PHE A 93 -6.75 2.10 3.87
N CYS A 94 -7.79 2.33 3.07
CA CYS A 94 -8.96 3.10 3.45
C CYS A 94 -10.16 2.16 3.62
N PRO A 95 -10.78 2.09 4.81
CA PRO A 95 -11.91 1.21 5.06
C PRO A 95 -13.25 1.80 4.60
N HIS A 96 -13.28 3.08 4.18
CA HIS A 96 -14.51 3.81 3.94
C HIS A 96 -15.11 3.57 2.56
N THR A 97 -16.43 3.68 2.45
CA THR A 97 -17.14 3.67 1.16
C THR A 97 -17.00 5.01 0.44
N ALA A 98 -17.41 5.07 -0.83
CA ALA A 98 -17.39 6.29 -1.62
C ALA A 98 -18.35 7.38 -1.08
N ASN A 99 -19.36 6.97 -0.31
CA ASN A 99 -20.36 7.88 0.27
C ASN A 99 -19.91 8.49 1.60
N THR A 100 -18.88 7.96 2.22
CA THR A 100 -18.33 8.47 3.47
C THR A 100 -17.33 9.58 3.17
N ALA A 101 -17.53 10.75 3.78
CA ALA A 101 -16.59 11.86 3.67
C ALA A 101 -15.29 11.53 4.41
N CYS A 102 -14.27 11.12 3.67
CA CYS A 102 -12.92 10.89 4.21
C CYS A 102 -11.86 11.41 3.24
N SER A 103 -10.66 11.67 3.76
CA SER A 103 -9.51 12.11 2.97
C SER A 103 -8.62 10.95 2.51
N CYS A 104 -8.83 9.73 3.02
CA CYS A 104 -7.95 8.59 2.76
C CYS A 104 -8.36 7.75 1.55
N ARG A 105 -9.64 7.75 1.15
CA ARG A 105 -10.08 6.96 0.00
C ARG A 105 -9.51 7.52 -1.31
N LYS A 106 -8.82 6.67 -2.07
CA LYS A 106 -8.36 7.04 -3.43
C LYS A 106 -9.58 7.39 -4.33
N PRO A 107 -9.53 8.45 -5.13
CA PRO A 107 -8.34 9.22 -5.54
C PRO A 107 -7.91 10.33 -4.57
N SER A 108 -8.54 10.48 -3.39
CA SER A 108 -8.08 11.45 -2.38
C SER A 108 -6.67 11.09 -1.89
N PRO A 109 -5.83 12.10 -1.60
CA PRO A 109 -4.40 11.87 -1.36
C PRO A 109 -4.04 11.41 0.06
N GLY A 110 -5.02 11.15 0.93
CA GLY A 110 -4.78 10.88 2.35
C GLY A 110 -3.88 9.68 2.64
N LEU A 111 -4.11 8.54 1.98
CA LEU A 111 -3.24 7.37 2.12
C LEU A 111 -1.80 7.66 1.70
N LEU A 112 -1.64 8.38 0.58
CA LEU A 112 -0.32 8.73 0.07
C LEU A 112 0.42 9.69 1.00
N LYS A 113 -0.31 10.59 1.69
CA LYS A 113 0.27 11.50 2.69
C LYS A 113 0.80 10.74 3.89
N ILE A 114 0.02 9.79 4.41
CA ILE A 114 0.42 8.93 5.52
C ILE A 114 1.66 8.13 5.13
N LEU A 115 1.65 7.57 3.94
CA LEU A 115 2.76 6.78 3.40
C LEU A 115 4.03 7.63 3.23
N ALA A 116 3.92 8.85 2.71
CA ALA A 116 5.05 9.76 2.57
C ALA A 116 5.64 10.17 3.94
N ALA A 117 4.79 10.41 4.93
CA ALA A 117 5.24 10.73 6.30
C ALA A 117 5.95 9.54 6.95
N ASP A 118 5.44 8.31 6.76
CA ASP A 118 6.05 7.08 7.26
C ASP A 118 7.43 6.82 6.60
N SER A 119 7.53 7.06 5.30
CA SER A 119 8.79 6.91 4.55
C SER A 119 9.86 7.92 4.97
N ALA A 120 9.46 9.14 5.35
CA ALA A 120 10.38 10.18 5.83
C ALA A 120 10.84 9.93 7.28
N GLY A 121 10.02 9.24 8.08
CA GLY A 121 10.24 8.99 9.49
C GLY A 121 10.86 7.64 9.83
N ARG A 122 11.51 6.93 8.91
CA ARG A 122 12.14 5.63 9.17
C ARG A 122 13.22 5.70 10.25
N SER A 123 12.78 5.86 11.50
CA SER A 123 13.50 5.51 12.70
C SER A 123 12.68 4.47 13.44
N THR A 124 13.15 3.22 13.39
CA THR A 124 12.92 2.13 14.33
C THR A 124 11.53 1.98 14.96
N ARG A 125 10.88 0.85 14.66
CA ARG A 125 9.81 0.22 15.43
C ARG A 125 8.41 0.81 15.32
N ARG A 126 7.71 0.45 14.23
CA ARG A 126 6.26 0.16 14.32
C ARG A 126 5.86 -0.82 13.21
N PRO A 127 5.11 -1.86 13.48
CA PRO A 127 4.32 -2.52 12.45
C PRO A 127 3.22 -1.52 12.08
N SER A 128 3.33 -0.93 10.89
CA SER A 128 2.56 0.25 10.48
C SER A 128 1.13 -0.04 10.01
N TRP A 129 0.63 -1.22 10.26
CA TRP A 129 -0.72 -1.61 9.84
C TRP A 129 -1.84 -1.22 10.83
N ALA A 130 -1.54 -0.39 11.82
CA ALA A 130 -2.46 0.03 12.88
C ALA A 130 -2.76 1.54 12.90
N THR A 131 -2.62 2.28 11.78
CA THR A 131 -2.89 3.73 11.81
C THR A 131 -4.29 4.02 11.30
N PRO A 132 -5.20 4.55 12.16
CA PRO A 132 -6.48 5.06 11.70
C PRO A 132 -6.29 6.28 10.80
N CYS A 133 -7.23 6.49 9.90
CA CYS A 133 -7.32 7.63 9.00
C CYS A 133 -7.08 8.96 9.75
N VAL A 134 -5.95 9.63 9.52
CA VAL A 134 -5.64 10.95 10.09
C VAL A 134 -5.60 12.02 9.01
N THR A 135 -6.36 13.06 9.24
CA THR A 135 -6.58 14.21 8.35
C THR A 135 -5.40 15.18 8.30
N SER A 136 -5.16 15.71 7.13
CA SER A 136 -4.71 17.03 6.67
C SER A 136 -3.27 17.21 6.15
N ARG A 137 -3.20 17.70 4.95
CA ARG A 137 -2.49 18.76 4.23
C ARG A 137 -2.13 18.39 2.78
N ARG A 138 -2.79 19.08 1.86
CA ARG A 138 -2.80 18.82 0.41
C ARG A 138 -1.51 19.16 -0.34
N GLU A 139 -0.66 20.02 0.21
CA GLU A 139 0.44 20.62 -0.55
C GLU A 139 1.78 19.86 -0.53
N GLN A 140 2.07 19.11 0.50
CA GLN A 140 3.36 18.40 0.61
C GLN A 140 3.46 17.15 -0.26
N LEU A 141 2.33 16.60 -0.67
CA LEU A 141 2.26 15.36 -1.43
C LEU A 141 2.48 15.54 -2.93
N LEU A 142 1.94 16.62 -3.49
CA LEU A 142 2.17 16.96 -4.89
C LEU A 142 3.65 17.18 -5.16
N ASN A 143 4.38 17.72 -4.19
CA ASN A 143 5.81 17.92 -4.28
C ASN A 143 6.63 16.62 -4.15
N ALA A 144 6.20 15.68 -3.29
CA ALA A 144 6.86 14.38 -3.14
C ALA A 144 6.66 13.49 -4.38
N ILE A 145 5.43 13.45 -4.92
CA ILE A 145 5.12 12.68 -6.14
C ILE A 145 5.79 13.30 -7.37
N SER A 146 5.80 14.63 -7.48
CA SER A 146 6.49 15.34 -8.58
C SER A 146 8.00 15.15 -8.52
N GLY A 147 8.59 15.08 -7.33
CA GLY A 147 10.00 14.78 -7.10
C GLY A 147 10.39 13.34 -7.48
N LEU A 148 9.50 12.37 -7.24
CA LEU A 148 9.68 10.96 -7.61
C LEU A 148 9.58 10.75 -9.13
N LEU A 149 8.63 11.40 -9.79
CA LEU A 149 8.46 11.32 -11.25
C LEU A 149 9.60 11.99 -12.03
N ARG A 150 10.24 13.03 -11.46
CA ARG A 150 11.39 13.70 -12.09
C ARG A 150 12.71 12.92 -11.96
N ARG A 151 12.86 12.06 -10.95
CA ARG A 151 14.08 11.26 -10.76
C ARG A 151 14.06 9.92 -11.49
N GLY A 152 12.92 9.51 -12.03
CA GLY A 152 12.77 8.28 -12.84
C GLY A 152 13.10 8.46 -14.33
N ARG A 153 13.65 9.61 -14.73
CA ARG A 153 14.17 9.86 -16.09
C ARG A 153 15.66 10.23 -16.01
N ALA A 154 16.45 9.24 -15.77
CA ALA A 154 17.89 9.27 -16.08
C ALA A 154 18.34 7.84 -16.38
#